data_5b51a571b50978eecb6bf62a6c750c50
#
_entry.id   5b51a571b50978eecb6bf62a6c750c50
#
_cell.length_a   1.000
_cell.length_b   1.000
_cell.length_c   1.000
_cell.angle_alpha   90.00
_cell.angle_beta   90.00
_cell.angle_gamma   90.00
#
_symmetry.space_group_name_H-M   'P 1'
#
loop_
_entity.id
_entity.type
_entity.pdbx_description
1 polymer ?
#
loop_
_entity_poly.entity_id
_entity_poly.type
_entity_poly.pdbx_seq_one_letter_code
_entity_poly.pdbx_strand_id
1 'polypeptide(L)'
;MPYRFDQIIDRSQSHSTKWEKYAGRDILPFWVADMDFAAPEFILEPLRERLEHPMLGYTERPASLSEAFRSWLAHHFRWQVPTEWL
;
A
#
# COMPACT_ATOMS: atom_id res chain seq x y z
N MET A 1 -14.75 8.29 5.98
CA MET A 1 -14.10 9.62 5.85
C MET A 1 -13.80 9.88 4.37
N PRO A 2 -14.11 11.05 3.87
CA PRO A 2 -13.76 11.38 2.48
C PRO A 2 -12.22 11.44 2.35
N TYR A 3 -11.71 10.87 1.27
CA TYR A 3 -10.28 10.95 0.96
C TYR A 3 -9.92 12.38 0.52
N ARG A 4 -8.76 12.85 0.92
CA ARG A 4 -8.26 14.19 0.59
C ARG A 4 -7.15 14.08 -0.44
N PHE A 5 -7.53 14.03 -1.71
CA PHE A 5 -6.58 13.93 -2.83
C PHE A 5 -5.95 15.28 -3.21
N ASP A 6 -6.46 16.38 -2.68
CA ASP A 6 -5.94 17.73 -2.88
C ASP A 6 -4.89 18.15 -1.83
N GLN A 7 -4.65 17.31 -0.84
CA GLN A 7 -3.64 17.59 0.19
C GLN A 7 -2.24 17.38 -0.38
N ILE A 8 -1.45 18.45 -0.37
CA ILE A 8 -0.03 18.38 -0.73
C ILE A 8 0.75 17.86 0.47
N ILE A 9 1.47 16.75 0.28
CA ILE A 9 2.33 16.15 1.29
C ILE A 9 3.78 16.32 0.84
N ASP A 10 4.57 17.01 1.66
CA ASP A 10 6.01 17.15 1.41
C ASP A 10 6.70 15.80 1.62
N ARG A 11 7.30 15.28 0.56
CA ARG A 11 8.05 14.02 0.58
C ARG A 11 9.56 14.24 0.51
N SER A 12 10.03 15.47 0.62
CA SER A 12 11.46 15.76 0.73
C SER A 12 12.03 15.12 2.01
N GLN A 13 13.28 14.69 1.96
CA GLN A 13 13.99 14.04 3.08
C GLN A 13 13.30 12.77 3.65
N SER A 14 12.41 12.18 2.87
CA SER A 14 11.72 10.93 3.25
C SER A 14 12.39 9.67 2.67
N HIS A 15 13.53 9.83 2.01
CA HIS A 15 14.21 8.77 1.24
C HIS A 15 13.36 8.19 0.10
N SER A 16 12.36 8.93 -0.39
CA SER A 16 11.60 8.55 -1.57
C SER A 16 12.49 8.52 -2.80
N THR A 17 12.63 7.37 -3.44
CA THR A 17 13.40 7.23 -4.68
C THR A 17 12.93 8.22 -5.76
N LYS A 18 11.62 8.42 -5.86
CA LYS A 18 11.01 9.34 -6.82
C LYS A 18 11.53 10.77 -6.63
N TRP A 19 11.55 11.25 -5.39
CA TRP A 19 11.89 12.62 -5.06
C TRP A 19 13.39 12.85 -4.84
N GLU A 20 14.13 11.86 -4.34
CA GLU A 20 15.56 11.97 -4.07
C GLU A 20 16.39 12.11 -5.36
N LYS A 21 15.94 11.51 -6.47
CA LYS A 21 16.66 11.55 -7.75
C LYS A 21 16.96 12.97 -8.22
N TYR A 22 16.06 13.92 -7.96
CA TYR A 22 16.20 15.32 -8.38
C TYR A 22 16.21 16.28 -7.18
N ALA A 23 16.58 15.78 -5.99
CA ALA A 23 16.66 16.60 -4.79
C ALA A 23 17.52 17.85 -4.99
N GLY A 24 17.03 19.00 -4.51
CA GLY A 24 17.71 20.29 -4.68
C GLY A 24 17.61 20.91 -6.08
N ARG A 25 16.84 20.32 -6.98
CA ARG A 25 16.60 20.85 -8.34
C ARG A 25 15.12 21.19 -8.51
N ASP A 26 14.82 22.22 -9.28
CA ASP A 26 13.44 22.60 -9.63
C ASP A 26 12.91 21.69 -10.75
N ILE A 27 12.70 20.43 -10.43
CA ILE A 27 12.22 19.41 -11.36
C ILE A 27 11.08 18.63 -10.71
N LEU A 28 9.92 18.58 -11.35
CA LEU A 28 8.82 17.73 -10.95
C LEU A 28 9.07 16.30 -11.44
N PRO A 29 9.08 15.29 -10.53
CA PRO A 29 9.36 13.92 -10.92
C PRO A 29 8.12 13.23 -11.52
N PHE A 30 8.22 12.83 -12.77
CA PHE A 30 7.19 12.05 -13.49
C PHE A 30 7.74 10.73 -14.08
N TRP A 31 8.85 10.23 -13.53
CA TRP A 31 9.62 9.15 -14.14
C TRP A 31 9.29 7.75 -13.60
N VAL A 32 8.66 7.65 -12.45
CA VAL A 32 8.35 6.38 -11.80
C VAL A 32 6.90 6.35 -11.34
N ALA A 33 6.25 5.20 -11.43
CA ALA A 33 4.88 4.99 -11.01
C ALA A 33 4.78 4.91 -9.47
N ASP A 34 4.83 6.06 -8.83
CA ASP A 34 4.74 6.25 -7.39
C ASP A 34 3.84 7.47 -7.14
N MET A 35 2.69 7.25 -6.54
CA MET A 35 1.70 8.30 -6.30
C MET A 35 2.03 9.10 -5.04
N ASP A 36 1.75 10.40 -5.07
CA ASP A 36 1.97 11.32 -3.95
C ASP A 36 0.73 11.48 -3.05
N PHE A 37 -0.16 10.52 -3.08
CA PHE A 37 -1.33 10.49 -2.20
C PHE A 37 -1.04 9.68 -0.94
N ALA A 38 -1.58 10.16 0.21
CA ALA A 38 -1.53 9.38 1.44
C ALA A 38 -2.27 8.05 1.27
N ALA A 39 -1.74 6.98 1.85
CA ALA A 39 -2.46 5.72 1.94
C ALA A 39 -3.74 5.91 2.78
N PRO A 40 -4.86 5.30 2.40
CA PRO A 40 -6.11 5.45 3.12
C PRO A 40 -6.06 4.78 4.51
N GLU A 41 -6.86 5.29 5.44
CA GLU A 41 -6.85 4.82 6.84
C GLU A 41 -7.21 3.33 6.96
N PHE A 42 -8.07 2.79 6.10
CA PHE A 42 -8.38 1.36 6.15
C PHE A 42 -7.17 0.45 5.87
N ILE A 43 -6.09 0.99 5.31
CA ILE A 43 -4.80 0.29 5.14
C ILE A 43 -3.89 0.57 6.34
N LEU A 44 -3.84 1.83 6.79
CA LEU A 44 -2.90 2.25 7.84
C LEU A 44 -3.30 1.75 9.23
N GLU A 45 -4.60 1.72 9.52
CA GLU A 45 -5.11 1.30 10.83
C GLU A 45 -4.74 -0.14 11.18
N PRO A 46 -4.98 -1.15 10.33
CA PRO A 46 -4.54 -2.52 10.62
C PRO A 46 -3.02 -2.65 10.82
N LEU A 47 -2.22 -1.82 10.17
CA LEU A 47 -0.77 -1.80 10.37
C LEU A 47 -0.40 -1.25 11.75
N ARG A 48 -1.08 -0.19 12.21
CA ARG A 48 -0.89 0.33 13.58
C ARG A 48 -1.28 -0.70 14.63
N GLU A 49 -2.45 -1.33 14.47
CA GLU A 49 -2.91 -2.41 15.35
C GLU A 49 -1.90 -3.57 15.38
N ARG A 50 -1.35 -3.95 14.23
CA ARG A 50 -0.36 -5.02 14.17
C ARG A 50 0.92 -4.67 14.93
N LEU A 51 1.32 -3.41 14.95
CA LEU A 51 2.49 -2.95 15.69
C LEU A 51 2.31 -2.97 17.23
N GLU A 52 1.08 -3.01 17.72
CA GLU A 52 0.81 -3.21 19.15
C GLU A 52 1.29 -4.58 19.65
N HIS A 53 1.41 -5.56 18.77
CA HIS A 53 2.05 -6.84 19.04
C HIS A 53 3.55 -6.74 18.71
N PRO A 54 4.44 -6.60 19.71
CA PRO A 54 5.84 -6.20 19.47
C PRO A 54 6.75 -7.34 18.99
N MET A 55 6.22 -8.50 18.73
CA MET A 55 6.99 -9.65 18.26
C MET A 55 7.01 -9.66 16.73
N LEU A 56 8.20 -9.53 16.15
CA LEU A 56 8.45 -9.51 14.69
C LEU A 56 9.17 -10.80 14.29
N GLY A 57 8.46 -11.90 14.36
CA GLY A 57 8.95 -13.21 13.96
C GLY A 57 8.47 -13.66 12.60
N TYR A 58 8.65 -14.93 12.28
CA TYR A 58 8.06 -15.54 11.11
C TYR A 58 6.54 -15.62 11.24
N THR A 59 5.84 -15.32 10.16
CA THR A 59 4.38 -15.27 10.14
C THR A 59 3.84 -16.28 9.14
N GLU A 60 2.88 -17.08 9.56
CA GLU A 60 2.10 -17.92 8.65
C GLU A 60 1.10 -17.07 7.86
N ARG A 61 0.86 -17.47 6.63
CA ARG A 61 -0.16 -16.84 5.81
C ARG A 61 -1.54 -17.22 6.32
N PRO A 62 -2.36 -16.26 6.78
CA PRO A 62 -3.72 -16.59 7.25
C PRO A 62 -4.63 -16.99 6.08
N ALA A 63 -5.55 -17.91 6.33
CA ALA A 63 -6.55 -18.33 5.35
C ALA A 63 -7.38 -17.15 4.82
N SER A 64 -7.64 -16.16 5.67
CA SER A 64 -8.37 -14.94 5.31
C SER A 64 -7.73 -14.15 4.18
N LEU A 65 -6.39 -14.17 4.04
CA LEU A 65 -5.70 -13.53 2.93
C LEU A 65 -6.04 -14.20 1.60
N SER A 66 -5.98 -15.53 1.55
CA SER A 66 -6.36 -16.29 0.35
C SER A 66 -7.83 -16.09 -0.02
N GLU A 67 -8.71 -16.05 0.97
CA GLU A 67 -10.13 -15.81 0.76
C GLU A 67 -10.41 -14.39 0.23
N ALA A 68 -9.77 -13.38 0.81
CA ALA A 68 -9.89 -12.00 0.36
C ALA A 68 -9.40 -11.84 -1.08
N PHE A 69 -8.27 -12.44 -1.42
CA PHE A 69 -7.71 -12.39 -2.77
C PHE A 69 -8.60 -13.11 -3.79
N ARG A 70 -9.09 -14.30 -3.47
CA ARG A 70 -10.03 -15.04 -4.33
C ARG A 70 -11.33 -14.25 -4.54
N SER A 71 -11.87 -13.68 -3.48
CA SER A 71 -13.06 -12.84 -3.56
C SER A 71 -12.84 -11.62 -4.46
N TRP A 72 -11.69 -10.98 -4.34
CA TRP A 72 -11.32 -9.84 -5.18
C TRP A 72 -11.22 -10.22 -6.66
N LEU A 73 -10.56 -11.35 -6.97
CA LEU A 73 -10.47 -11.87 -8.35
C LEU A 73 -11.83 -12.21 -8.93
N ALA A 74 -12.68 -12.86 -8.15
CA ALA A 74 -14.04 -13.22 -8.57
C ALA A 74 -14.88 -11.97 -8.88
N HIS A 75 -14.78 -10.95 -8.01
CA HIS A 75 -15.54 -9.71 -8.18
C HIS A 75 -15.08 -8.88 -9.38
N HIS A 76 -13.76 -8.68 -9.53
CA HIS A 76 -13.22 -7.77 -10.56
C HIS A 76 -13.04 -8.42 -11.92
N PHE A 77 -12.71 -9.72 -11.95
CA PHE A 77 -12.37 -10.43 -13.19
C PHE A 77 -13.30 -11.61 -13.49
N ARG A 78 -14.30 -11.87 -12.62
CA ARG A 78 -15.18 -13.04 -12.73
C ARG A 78 -14.39 -14.36 -12.79
N TRP A 79 -13.23 -14.37 -12.15
CA TRP A 79 -12.33 -15.50 -12.15
C TRP A 79 -12.41 -16.27 -10.83
N GLN A 80 -12.85 -17.53 -10.91
CA GLN A 80 -12.94 -18.43 -9.77
C GLN A 80 -11.62 -19.20 -9.64
N VAL A 81 -10.77 -18.80 -8.72
CA VAL A 81 -9.46 -19.44 -8.48
C VAL A 81 -9.59 -20.50 -7.39
N PRO A 82 -9.16 -21.75 -7.64
CA PRO A 82 -9.09 -22.79 -6.61
C PRO A 82 -8.14 -22.39 -5.48
N THR A 83 -8.46 -22.83 -4.24
CA THR A 83 -7.64 -22.48 -3.07
C THR A 83 -6.21 -23.04 -3.16
N GLU A 84 -6.08 -24.24 -3.74
CA GLU A 84 -4.81 -24.93 -3.91
C GLU A 84 -3.83 -24.27 -4.89
N TRP A 85 -4.25 -23.23 -5.59
CA TRP A 85 -3.37 -22.45 -6.47
C TRP A 85 -2.69 -21.27 -5.77
N LEU A 86 -2.99 -21.04 -4.50
CA LEU A 86 -2.49 -19.89 -3.75
C LEU A 86 -1.51 -20.29 -2.63
#